data_74127f77ef76d3fb1d6d1c39171a1c2c
#
_entry.id   74127f77ef76d3fb1d6d1c39171a1c2c
#
_cell.length_a   1.000
_cell.length_b   1.000
_cell.length_c   1.000
_cell.angle_alpha   90.00
_cell.angle_beta   90.00
_cell.angle_gamma   90.00
#
_symmetry.space_group_name_H-M   'P 1'
#
loop_
_entity.id
_entity.type
_entity.pdbx_description
1 polymer ?
#
loop_
_entity_poly.entity_id
_entity_poly.type
_entity_poly.pdbx_seq_one_letter_code
_entity_poly.pdbx_strand_id
1 'polypeptide(L)'
;NAPIRNFINNKRIFSMILYGNPGIGKTSIACAIAGSINEKYRVLNATVNNKKDIEVVIEEAKMYDGIVLIMDEIHRLNKDKQDILLPHLESGLITLIGLTTSNPYHKINPAIRSRCQIFELKPLTLDEVIEGLNRAIKCEDLKGIKIKKDVIEYIAKLSSGDLRSAYNLLEICYYSTSDKNI
;
A
#
# COMPACT_ATOMS: atom_id res chain seq x y z
N ASN A 1 6.30 13.51 -4.97
CA ASN A 1 5.51 12.49 -5.69
C ASN A 1 5.46 12.66 -7.22
N ALA A 2 6.19 13.62 -7.80
CA ALA A 2 6.28 13.80 -9.26
C ALA A 2 6.82 12.56 -10.01
N PRO A 3 7.86 11.83 -9.52
CA PRO A 3 8.40 10.69 -10.24
C PRO A 3 7.38 9.57 -10.48
N ILE A 4 6.63 9.15 -9.46
CA ILE A 4 5.64 8.07 -9.58
C ILE A 4 4.54 8.42 -10.59
N ARG A 5 4.04 9.67 -10.58
CA ARG A 5 3.05 10.13 -11.58
C ARG A 5 3.59 10.09 -13.01
N ASN A 6 4.84 10.45 -13.21
CA ASN A 6 5.47 10.41 -14.52
C ASN A 6 5.59 8.97 -15.06
N PHE A 7 5.88 7.99 -14.19
CA PHE A 7 5.92 6.59 -14.58
C PHE A 7 4.54 6.05 -14.96
N ILE A 8 3.51 6.37 -14.18
CA ILE A 8 2.12 6.03 -14.49
C ILE A 8 1.71 6.61 -15.85
N ASN A 9 2.01 7.89 -16.09
CA ASN A 9 1.66 8.57 -17.35
C ASN A 9 2.36 7.94 -18.56
N ASN A 10 3.57 7.43 -18.39
CA ASN A 10 4.34 6.77 -19.45
C ASN A 10 4.02 5.27 -19.60
N LYS A 11 3.06 4.74 -18.83
CA LYS A 11 2.69 3.31 -18.79
C LYS A 11 3.92 2.38 -18.60
N ARG A 12 4.90 2.84 -17.86
CA ARG A 12 6.09 2.05 -17.51
C ARG A 12 6.14 1.85 -16.02
N ILE A 13 6.23 0.61 -15.61
CA ILE A 13 6.45 0.21 -14.23
C ILE A 13 7.81 -0.47 -14.12
N PHE A 14 8.45 -0.29 -13.01
CA PHE A 14 9.68 -0.99 -12.62
C PHE A 14 9.57 -1.42 -11.17
N SER A 15 10.40 -2.37 -10.78
CA SER A 15 10.42 -2.85 -9.41
C SER A 15 10.76 -1.72 -8.43
N MET A 16 9.95 -1.57 -7.39
CA MET A 16 10.08 -0.51 -6.40
C MET A 16 9.78 -0.99 -4.98
N ILE A 17 10.30 -0.27 -4.01
CA ILE A 17 9.99 -0.44 -2.59
C ILE A 17 9.40 0.86 -2.07
N LEU A 18 8.16 0.79 -1.56
CA LEU A 18 7.50 1.88 -0.88
C LEU A 18 7.63 1.66 0.63
N TYR A 19 8.28 2.58 1.33
CA TYR A 19 8.42 2.48 2.78
C TYR A 19 7.93 3.75 3.49
N GLY A 20 7.50 3.59 4.73
CA GLY A 20 6.98 4.67 5.57
C GLY A 20 6.06 4.16 6.66
N ASN A 21 5.54 5.05 7.48
CA ASN A 21 4.70 4.72 8.63
C ASN A 21 3.47 3.88 8.27
N PRO A 22 2.91 3.09 9.22
CA PRO A 22 1.64 2.42 9.00
C PRO A 22 0.53 3.43 8.65
N GLY A 23 -0.55 2.96 7.99
CA GLY A 23 -1.75 3.75 7.72
C GLY A 23 -1.65 4.89 6.71
N ILE A 24 -0.47 5.15 6.10
CA ILE A 24 -0.28 6.21 5.09
C ILE A 24 -0.71 5.81 3.67
N GLY A 25 -1.35 4.64 3.49
CA GLY A 25 -1.91 4.22 2.21
C GLY A 25 -0.95 3.49 1.27
N LYS A 26 0.17 2.90 1.74
CA LYS A 26 1.15 2.18 0.90
C LYS A 26 0.50 1.16 -0.04
N THR A 27 -0.35 0.30 0.49
CA THR A 27 -1.04 -0.76 -0.28
C THR A 27 -2.00 -0.16 -1.30
N SER A 28 -2.76 0.87 -0.92
CA SER A 28 -3.67 1.57 -1.83
C SER A 28 -2.93 2.25 -2.98
N ILE A 29 -1.79 2.88 -2.69
CA ILE A 29 -0.92 3.48 -3.71
C ILE A 29 -0.38 2.41 -4.66
N ALA A 30 0.11 1.28 -4.15
CA ALA A 30 0.63 0.18 -4.96
C ALA A 30 -0.45 -0.40 -5.88
N CYS A 31 -1.66 -0.65 -5.37
CA CYS A 31 -2.79 -1.12 -6.16
C CYS A 31 -3.22 -0.09 -7.21
N ALA A 32 -3.22 1.20 -6.88
CA ALA A 32 -3.55 2.26 -7.83
C ALA A 32 -2.49 2.37 -8.95
N ILE A 33 -1.21 2.19 -8.63
CA ILE A 33 -0.13 2.14 -9.62
C ILE A 33 -0.36 0.95 -10.57
N ALA A 34 -0.52 -0.26 -10.04
CA ALA A 34 -0.73 -1.47 -10.84
C ALA A 34 -2.00 -1.37 -11.72
N GLY A 35 -3.11 -0.89 -11.15
CA GLY A 35 -4.37 -0.72 -11.87
C GLY A 35 -4.33 0.35 -12.97
N SER A 36 -3.54 1.42 -12.80
CA SER A 36 -3.46 2.52 -13.76
C SER A 36 -2.72 2.16 -15.05
N ILE A 37 -1.87 1.14 -15.03
CA ILE A 37 -1.13 0.66 -16.21
C ILE A 37 -1.80 -0.51 -16.91
N ASN A 38 -2.94 -0.97 -16.39
CA ASN A 38 -3.70 -2.11 -16.91
C ASN A 38 -2.92 -3.44 -16.96
N GLU A 39 -1.93 -3.59 -16.08
CA GLU A 39 -1.17 -4.82 -15.91
C GLU A 39 -1.88 -5.75 -14.93
N LYS A 40 -1.72 -7.05 -15.14
CA LYS A 40 -2.17 -8.04 -14.15
C LYS A 40 -1.32 -7.92 -12.89
N TYR A 41 -1.97 -7.96 -11.74
CA TYR A 41 -1.24 -7.91 -10.49
C TYR A 41 -1.79 -8.90 -9.46
N ARG A 42 -0.93 -9.28 -8.52
CA ARG A 42 -1.26 -10.07 -7.33
C ARG A 42 -0.73 -9.36 -6.09
N VAL A 43 -1.48 -9.50 -5.01
CA VAL A 43 -1.11 -8.96 -3.69
C VAL A 43 -0.82 -10.13 -2.78
N LEU A 44 0.40 -10.23 -2.28
CA LEU A 44 0.82 -11.18 -1.27
C LEU A 44 1.34 -10.45 -0.03
N ASN A 45 1.28 -11.11 1.12
CA ASN A 45 1.87 -10.63 2.36
C ASN A 45 2.95 -11.61 2.82
N ALA A 46 4.17 -11.13 3.02
CA ALA A 46 5.34 -11.96 3.35
C ALA A 46 5.19 -12.73 4.68
N THR A 47 4.31 -12.26 5.59
CA THR A 47 4.06 -12.93 6.89
C THR A 47 3.05 -14.06 6.81
N VAL A 48 2.11 -13.99 5.87
CA VAL A 48 0.98 -14.94 5.76
C VAL A 48 1.20 -15.93 4.64
N ASN A 49 1.58 -15.43 3.46
CA ASN A 49 1.73 -16.25 2.27
C ASN A 49 3.00 -17.12 2.35
N ASN A 50 2.86 -18.35 1.88
CA ASN A 50 3.94 -19.32 1.87
C ASN A 50 4.67 -19.38 0.51
N LYS A 51 5.61 -20.32 0.39
CA LYS A 51 6.39 -20.54 -0.84
C LYS A 51 5.50 -20.91 -2.04
N LYS A 52 4.48 -21.75 -1.83
CA LYS A 52 3.58 -22.20 -2.91
C LYS A 52 2.77 -21.04 -3.49
N ASP A 53 2.38 -20.05 -2.65
CA ASP A 53 1.66 -18.88 -3.13
C ASP A 53 2.52 -18.06 -4.11
N ILE A 54 3.83 -17.97 -3.85
CA ILE A 54 4.78 -17.30 -4.76
C ILE A 54 4.95 -18.12 -6.05
N GLU A 55 5.05 -19.45 -5.96
CA GLU A 55 5.13 -20.34 -7.12
C GLU A 55 3.90 -20.20 -8.03
N VAL A 56 2.70 -20.08 -7.44
CA VAL A 56 1.46 -19.80 -8.22
C VAL A 56 1.57 -18.47 -8.98
N VAL A 57 2.06 -17.42 -8.34
CA VAL A 57 2.26 -16.12 -9.01
C VAL A 57 3.29 -16.22 -10.14
N ILE A 58 4.35 -17.00 -9.96
CA ILE A 58 5.36 -17.25 -11.00
C ILE A 58 4.74 -17.96 -12.21
N GLU A 59 3.93 -18.99 -11.99
CA GLU A 59 3.23 -19.68 -13.09
C GLU A 59 2.23 -18.75 -13.81
N GLU A 60 1.49 -17.94 -13.06
CA GLU A 60 0.65 -16.91 -13.68
C GLU A 60 1.46 -15.90 -14.50
N ALA A 61 2.62 -15.48 -14.00
CA ALA A 61 3.51 -14.57 -14.72
C ALA A 61 3.97 -15.15 -16.05
N LYS A 62 4.29 -16.45 -16.09
CA LYS A 62 4.63 -17.16 -17.33
C LYS A 62 3.48 -17.21 -18.33
N MET A 63 2.23 -17.38 -17.84
CA MET A 63 1.04 -17.43 -18.69
C MET A 63 0.71 -16.09 -19.34
N TYR A 64 1.00 -14.99 -18.65
CA TYR A 64 0.64 -13.62 -19.07
C TYR A 64 1.81 -12.81 -19.61
N ASP A 65 2.98 -13.43 -19.73
CA ASP A 65 4.24 -12.77 -20.16
C ASP A 65 4.61 -11.58 -19.26
N GLY A 66 4.30 -11.70 -17.99
CA GLY A 66 4.62 -10.74 -16.96
C GLY A 66 3.50 -10.51 -15.96
N ILE A 67 3.86 -10.12 -14.72
CA ILE A 67 2.92 -9.77 -13.66
C ILE A 67 3.52 -8.76 -12.70
N VAL A 68 2.68 -7.90 -12.14
CA VAL A 68 3.06 -7.05 -11.00
C VAL A 68 2.78 -7.78 -9.70
N LEU A 69 3.81 -8.03 -8.91
CA LEU A 69 3.67 -8.59 -7.57
C LEU A 69 3.77 -7.48 -6.51
N ILE A 70 2.67 -7.20 -5.85
CA ILE A 70 2.64 -6.34 -4.67
C ILE A 70 2.92 -7.24 -3.46
N MET A 71 4.06 -7.03 -2.78
CA MET A 71 4.46 -7.80 -1.61
C MET A 71 4.42 -6.93 -0.37
N ASP A 72 3.38 -7.14 0.45
CA ASP A 72 3.29 -6.44 1.74
C ASP A 72 4.23 -7.07 2.77
N GLU A 73 4.71 -6.24 3.72
CA GLU A 73 5.69 -6.62 4.76
C GLU A 73 6.94 -7.32 4.19
N ILE A 74 7.43 -6.85 3.02
CA ILE A 74 8.52 -7.48 2.27
C ILE A 74 9.78 -7.74 3.12
N HIS A 75 10.01 -6.96 4.18
CA HIS A 75 11.11 -7.17 5.11
C HIS A 75 11.03 -8.48 5.93
N ARG A 76 9.87 -9.16 5.91
CA ARG A 76 9.62 -10.47 6.50
C ARG A 76 9.86 -11.63 5.55
N LEU A 77 10.23 -11.34 4.30
CA LEU A 77 10.51 -12.39 3.32
C LEU A 77 11.76 -13.18 3.74
N ASN A 78 11.58 -14.48 4.00
CA ASN A 78 12.69 -15.35 4.37
C ASN A 78 13.55 -15.72 3.14
N LYS A 79 14.72 -16.32 3.38
CA LYS A 79 15.70 -16.64 2.33
C LYS A 79 15.11 -17.53 1.25
N ASP A 80 14.37 -18.58 1.62
CA ASP A 80 13.82 -19.55 0.65
C ASP A 80 12.82 -18.89 -0.31
N LYS A 81 12.00 -17.97 0.18
CA LYS A 81 11.06 -17.19 -0.65
C LYS A 81 11.80 -16.20 -1.56
N GLN A 82 12.91 -15.64 -1.07
CA GLN A 82 13.73 -14.72 -1.85
C GLN A 82 14.46 -15.45 -2.99
N ASP A 83 15.03 -16.62 -2.71
CA ASP A 83 15.80 -17.42 -3.69
C ASP A 83 14.92 -17.82 -4.89
N ILE A 84 13.62 -18.05 -4.65
CA ILE A 84 12.67 -18.36 -5.73
C ILE A 84 12.27 -17.11 -6.52
N LEU A 85 12.12 -15.99 -5.85
CA LEU A 85 11.63 -14.76 -6.48
C LEU A 85 12.71 -14.06 -7.30
N LEU A 86 13.97 -14.10 -6.84
CA LEU A 86 15.08 -13.36 -7.44
C LEU A 86 15.29 -13.61 -8.93
N PRO A 87 15.30 -14.86 -9.47
CA PRO A 87 15.49 -15.09 -10.90
C PRO A 87 14.41 -14.45 -11.78
N HIS A 88 13.18 -14.36 -11.24
CA HIS A 88 12.04 -13.78 -11.97
C HIS A 88 12.01 -12.25 -11.91
N LEU A 89 12.62 -11.66 -10.89
CA LEU A 89 12.90 -10.23 -10.85
C LEU A 89 14.02 -9.85 -11.82
N GLU A 90 15.05 -10.70 -11.93
CA GLU A 90 16.19 -10.51 -12.84
C GLU A 90 15.77 -10.59 -14.30
N SER A 91 14.92 -11.55 -14.63
CA SER A 91 14.40 -11.72 -16.00
C SER A 91 13.36 -10.66 -16.40
N GLY A 92 12.83 -9.90 -15.44
CA GLY A 92 11.73 -8.96 -15.66
C GLY A 92 10.35 -9.61 -15.77
N LEU A 93 10.26 -10.94 -15.57
CA LEU A 93 8.98 -11.67 -15.58
C LEU A 93 8.06 -11.20 -14.43
N ILE A 94 8.63 -10.83 -13.30
CA ILE A 94 7.91 -10.23 -12.17
C ILE A 94 8.42 -8.82 -11.96
N THR A 95 7.50 -7.86 -11.96
CA THR A 95 7.74 -6.50 -11.49
C THR A 95 7.27 -6.39 -10.04
N LEU A 96 8.18 -6.10 -9.11
CA LEU A 96 7.92 -6.10 -7.68
C LEU A 96 7.56 -4.71 -7.16
N ILE A 97 6.46 -4.58 -6.44
CA ILE A 97 6.18 -3.43 -5.57
C ILE A 97 6.23 -3.93 -4.12
N GLY A 98 7.37 -3.76 -3.48
CA GLY A 98 7.56 -4.11 -2.07
C GLY A 98 7.05 -3.03 -1.15
N LEU A 99 6.30 -3.41 -0.11
CA LEU A 99 5.78 -2.48 0.90
C LEU A 99 6.39 -2.82 2.26
N THR A 100 6.80 -1.81 3.01
CA THR A 100 7.38 -2.02 4.34
C THR A 100 7.20 -0.80 5.24
N THR A 101 7.11 -1.04 6.54
CA THR A 101 7.18 0.00 7.56
C THR A 101 8.61 0.20 8.08
N SER A 102 9.51 -0.74 7.77
CA SER A 102 10.91 -0.73 8.21
C SER A 102 11.81 -0.04 7.19
N ASN A 103 12.93 0.51 7.65
CA ASN A 103 13.94 1.06 6.75
C ASN A 103 14.48 -0.06 5.82
N PRO A 104 14.30 0.06 4.50
CA PRO A 104 14.66 -0.99 3.55
C PRO A 104 16.16 -1.25 3.48
N TYR A 105 17.00 -0.28 3.79
CA TYR A 105 18.46 -0.43 3.75
C TYR A 105 18.99 -1.41 4.79
N HIS A 106 18.27 -1.61 5.90
CA HIS A 106 18.67 -2.51 6.99
C HIS A 106 17.91 -3.83 7.01
N LYS A 107 16.72 -3.87 6.44
CA LYS A 107 15.80 -5.00 6.65
C LYS A 107 15.49 -5.81 5.39
N ILE A 108 15.80 -5.29 4.20
CA ILE A 108 15.57 -5.98 2.94
C ILE A 108 16.89 -6.50 2.39
N ASN A 109 16.85 -7.74 1.87
CA ASN A 109 18.00 -8.36 1.24
C ASN A 109 18.60 -7.45 0.16
N PRO A 110 19.92 -7.23 0.18
CA PRO A 110 20.62 -6.42 -0.82
C PRO A 110 20.34 -6.83 -2.27
N ALA A 111 20.17 -8.14 -2.54
CA ALA A 111 19.90 -8.65 -3.89
C ALA A 111 18.52 -8.18 -4.42
N ILE A 112 17.47 -8.14 -3.58
CA ILE A 112 16.18 -7.58 -3.96
C ILE A 112 16.26 -6.06 -4.04
N ARG A 113 16.89 -5.44 -3.05
CA ARG A 113 17.00 -3.99 -2.98
C ARG A 113 17.72 -3.38 -4.17
N SER A 114 18.79 -4.01 -4.66
CA SER A 114 19.56 -3.53 -5.81
C SER A 114 18.77 -3.51 -7.12
N ARG A 115 17.66 -4.24 -7.18
CA ARG A 115 16.76 -4.32 -8.34
C ARG A 115 15.53 -3.42 -8.23
N CYS A 116 15.41 -2.69 -7.12
CA CYS A 116 14.24 -1.86 -6.84
C CYS A 116 14.63 -0.40 -6.66
N GLN A 117 13.78 0.50 -7.15
CA GLN A 117 13.83 1.91 -6.75
C GLN A 117 13.16 2.09 -5.39
N ILE A 118 13.75 2.88 -4.51
CA ILE A 118 13.24 3.06 -3.14
C ILE A 118 12.57 4.41 -3.02
N PHE A 119 11.32 4.41 -2.56
CA PHE A 119 10.54 5.62 -2.33
C PHE A 119 10.06 5.68 -0.88
N GLU A 120 10.39 6.77 -0.23
CA GLU A 120 9.85 7.10 1.08
C GLU A 120 8.47 7.77 0.92
N LEU A 121 7.48 7.23 1.60
CA LEU A 121 6.18 7.86 1.75
C LEU A 121 6.12 8.56 3.11
N LYS A 122 5.97 9.87 3.08
CA LYS A 122 5.87 10.68 4.29
C LYS A 122 4.49 10.49 4.95
N PRO A 123 4.38 10.69 6.27
CA PRO A 123 3.10 10.76 6.94
C PRO A 123 2.19 11.80 6.26
N LEU A 124 0.89 11.55 6.27
CA LEU A 124 -0.07 12.49 5.74
C LEU A 124 -0.12 13.74 6.61
N THR A 125 -0.29 14.88 5.97
CA THR A 125 -0.53 16.15 6.65
C THR A 125 -1.92 16.17 7.29
N LEU A 126 -2.14 17.08 8.22
CA LEU A 126 -3.45 17.26 8.85
C LEU A 126 -4.57 17.46 7.82
N ASP A 127 -4.31 18.31 6.82
CA ASP A 127 -5.28 18.64 5.76
C ASP A 127 -5.59 17.41 4.89
N GLU A 128 -4.58 16.60 4.55
CA GLU A 128 -4.76 15.37 3.79
C GLU A 128 -5.59 14.33 4.55
N VAL A 129 -5.40 14.23 5.87
CA VAL A 129 -6.23 13.36 6.72
C VAL A 129 -7.66 13.88 6.80
N ILE A 130 -7.87 15.17 6.97
CA ILE A 130 -9.20 15.82 6.96
C ILE A 130 -9.89 15.56 5.61
N GLU A 131 -9.19 15.69 4.51
CA GLU A 131 -9.73 15.38 3.19
C GLU A 131 -10.14 13.90 3.08
N GLY A 132 -9.32 12.98 3.58
CA GLY A 132 -9.63 11.56 3.66
C GLY A 132 -10.90 11.28 4.46
N LEU A 133 -11.03 11.86 5.66
CA LEU A 133 -12.22 11.76 6.50
C LEU A 133 -13.47 12.31 5.80
N ASN A 134 -13.37 13.47 5.15
CA ASN A 134 -14.48 14.06 4.40
C ASN A 134 -14.92 13.21 3.20
N ARG A 135 -14.04 12.43 2.61
CA ARG A 135 -14.39 11.44 1.57
C ARG A 135 -15.09 10.24 2.19
N ALA A 136 -14.60 9.73 3.32
CA ALA A 136 -15.21 8.59 4.02
C ALA A 136 -16.65 8.86 4.49
N ILE A 137 -16.93 10.06 4.99
CA ILE A 137 -18.28 10.49 5.42
C ILE A 137 -19.30 10.41 4.27
N LYS A 138 -18.85 10.54 3.03
CA LYS A 138 -19.72 10.47 1.84
C LYS A 138 -19.96 9.05 1.33
N CYS A 139 -19.27 8.05 1.90
CA CYS A 139 -19.47 6.65 1.54
C CYS A 139 -20.80 6.12 2.08
N GLU A 140 -21.37 5.12 1.41
CA GLU A 140 -22.66 4.51 1.80
C GLU A 140 -22.63 3.90 3.21
N ASP A 141 -21.46 3.36 3.63
CA ASP A 141 -21.28 2.72 4.93
C ASP A 141 -21.50 3.68 6.12
N LEU A 142 -21.26 4.98 5.91
CA LEU A 142 -21.45 6.04 6.89
C LEU A 142 -22.64 6.96 6.57
N LYS A 143 -23.61 6.43 5.84
CA LYS A 143 -24.77 7.20 5.36
C LYS A 143 -25.56 7.82 6.52
N GLY A 144 -25.78 9.12 6.41
CA GLY A 144 -26.58 9.89 7.39
C GLY A 144 -25.79 10.44 8.58
N ILE A 145 -24.48 10.21 8.64
CA ILE A 145 -23.65 10.84 9.68
C ILE A 145 -23.62 12.37 9.49
N LYS A 146 -23.87 13.09 10.59
CA LYS A 146 -23.65 14.53 10.68
C LYS A 146 -22.55 14.78 11.70
N ILE A 147 -21.38 15.15 11.22
CA ILE A 147 -20.20 15.36 12.05
C ILE A 147 -19.78 16.84 11.98
N LYS A 148 -19.49 17.42 13.12
CA LYS A 148 -19.01 18.80 13.21
C LYS A 148 -17.58 18.91 12.73
N LYS A 149 -17.22 20.05 12.18
CA LYS A 149 -15.88 20.30 11.63
C LYS A 149 -14.78 20.19 12.68
N ASP A 150 -15.02 20.66 13.88
CA ASP A 150 -14.10 20.59 15.02
C ASP A 150 -13.81 19.13 15.44
N VAL A 151 -14.80 18.25 15.35
CA VAL A 151 -14.63 16.82 15.62
C VAL A 151 -13.77 16.15 14.53
N ILE A 152 -13.98 16.48 13.25
CA ILE A 152 -13.14 15.99 12.16
C ILE A 152 -11.68 16.41 12.35
N GLU A 153 -11.45 17.68 12.70
CA GLU A 153 -10.12 18.21 12.98
C GLU A 153 -9.48 17.51 14.20
N TYR A 154 -10.27 17.21 15.22
CA TYR A 154 -9.79 16.49 16.40
C TYR A 154 -9.38 15.06 16.08
N ILE A 155 -10.21 14.30 15.35
CA ILE A 155 -9.88 12.95 14.88
C ILE A 155 -8.60 12.98 14.04
N ALA A 156 -8.48 13.93 13.13
CA ALA A 156 -7.31 14.07 12.26
C ALA A 156 -6.03 14.36 13.07
N LYS A 157 -6.09 15.20 14.11
CA LYS A 157 -4.96 15.46 15.01
C LYS A 157 -4.56 14.21 15.80
N LEU A 158 -5.52 13.46 16.34
CA LEU A 158 -5.25 12.24 17.10
C LEU A 158 -4.60 11.16 16.25
N SER A 159 -4.94 11.07 14.97
CA SER A 159 -4.41 10.06 14.06
C SER A 159 -2.94 10.25 13.67
N SER A 160 -2.38 11.46 13.88
CA SER A 160 -0.96 11.76 13.62
C SER A 160 -0.49 11.36 12.21
N GLY A 161 -1.34 11.53 11.19
CA GLY A 161 -1.03 11.19 9.79
C GLY A 161 -1.28 9.73 9.40
N ASP A 162 -1.84 8.92 10.31
CA ASP A 162 -2.31 7.56 10.05
C ASP A 162 -3.80 7.57 9.67
N LEU A 163 -4.10 7.44 8.38
CA LEU A 163 -5.47 7.49 7.86
C LEU A 163 -6.30 6.28 8.31
N ARG A 164 -5.69 5.11 8.53
CA ARG A 164 -6.37 3.93 9.05
C ARG A 164 -6.86 4.18 10.47
N SER A 165 -6.01 4.76 11.32
CA SER A 165 -6.37 5.18 12.67
C SER A 165 -7.50 6.22 12.64
N ALA A 166 -7.43 7.19 11.73
CA ALA A 166 -8.47 8.20 11.57
C ALA A 166 -9.83 7.58 11.18
N TYR A 167 -9.85 6.63 10.25
CA TYR A 167 -11.07 5.92 9.87
C TYR A 167 -11.64 5.09 11.00
N ASN A 168 -10.80 4.36 11.74
CA ASN A 168 -11.25 3.60 12.90
C ASN A 168 -11.89 4.51 13.97
N LEU A 169 -11.29 5.66 14.24
CA LEU A 169 -11.88 6.64 15.17
C LEU A 169 -13.24 7.18 14.68
N LEU A 170 -13.32 7.50 13.40
CA LEU A 170 -14.58 7.96 12.78
C LEU A 170 -15.68 6.89 12.89
N GLU A 171 -15.33 5.63 12.63
CA GLU A 171 -16.24 4.49 12.70
C GLU A 171 -16.70 4.24 14.14
N ILE A 172 -15.81 4.30 15.12
CA ILE A 172 -16.15 4.23 16.54
C ILE A 172 -17.13 5.33 16.91
N CYS A 173 -16.89 6.58 16.52
CA CYS A 173 -17.80 7.69 16.77
C CYS A 173 -19.18 7.42 16.15
N TYR A 174 -19.23 6.94 14.90
CA TYR A 174 -20.47 6.62 14.20
C TYR A 174 -21.33 5.57 14.91
N TYR A 175 -20.72 4.46 15.35
CA TYR A 175 -21.44 3.38 16.04
C TYR A 175 -21.74 3.69 17.51
N SER A 176 -21.03 4.62 18.13
CA SER A 176 -21.26 4.99 19.53
C SER A 176 -22.34 6.05 19.70
N THR A 177 -22.83 6.67 18.63
CA THR A 177 -23.80 7.77 18.67
C THR A 177 -25.16 7.33 18.15
N SER A 178 -26.19 7.37 19.00
CA SER A 178 -27.54 6.90 18.65
C SER A 178 -28.19 7.74 17.54
N ASP A 179 -27.94 9.04 17.50
CA ASP A 179 -28.59 9.99 16.60
C ASP A 179 -27.77 10.31 15.34
N LYS A 180 -26.62 9.63 15.16
CA LYS A 180 -25.67 9.92 14.07
C LYS A 180 -25.23 11.39 13.96
N ASN A 181 -25.40 12.17 15.03
CA ASN A 181 -24.95 13.56 15.19
C ASN A 181 -23.70 13.56 16.10
N ILE A 182 -22.56 13.93 15.56
CA ILE A 182 -21.26 13.89 16.26
C ILE A 182 -20.63 15.29 16.26
#